data_94b0fe9eb80baa42561265bf306c0705
#
_entry.id   94b0fe9eb80baa42561265bf306c0705
#
_cell.length_a   1.000
_cell.length_b   1.000
_cell.length_c   1.000
_cell.angle_alpha   90.00
_cell.angle_beta   90.00
_cell.angle_gamma   90.00
#
_symmetry.space_group_name_H-M   'P 1'
#
loop_
_entity.id
_entity.type
_entity.pdbx_description
1 polymer ?
#
loop_
_entity_poly.entity_id
_entity_poly.type
_entity_poly.pdbx_seq_one_letter_code
_entity_poly.pdbx_strand_id
1 'polypeptide(L)'
;SLIWWNAMLDSRWFFYGKKLTSEMREYPSVGYNIYYTKDGRMVSFGLYEHNYWNQFCDDINRPDLYNMLKDTPEENPTAYEAIVELVKSKTYDEWIDWLADKPYAIAPCLNKTEAIELAMETNPHMLNYVDFPRFGTALQTNTPHAIGEMRSNLQEAKEPAELGESTRSVLTWLGASEEEIAAMIERGAVKVNK
;
A
#
# COMPACT_ATOMS: atom_id res chain seq x y z
N SER A 1 -10.66 -10.57 4.12
CA SER A 1 -10.09 -11.41 3.06
C SER A 1 -9.82 -10.56 1.82
N LEU A 2 -8.89 -11.00 0.95
CA LEU A 2 -8.57 -10.32 -0.32
C LEU A 2 -9.80 -10.19 -1.24
N ILE A 3 -10.73 -11.14 -1.21
CA ILE A 3 -11.99 -11.11 -1.97
C ILE A 3 -12.83 -9.89 -1.59
N TRP A 4 -12.89 -9.55 -0.30
CA TRP A 4 -13.63 -8.37 0.15
C TRP A 4 -13.05 -7.05 -0.39
N TRP A 5 -11.73 -6.95 -0.46
CA TRP A 5 -11.06 -5.79 -1.05
C TRP A 5 -11.26 -5.69 -2.57
N ASN A 6 -11.51 -6.81 -3.24
CA ASN A 6 -11.79 -6.87 -4.66
C ASN A 6 -13.28 -6.78 -5.01
N ALA A 7 -14.17 -6.53 -4.04
CA ALA A 7 -15.61 -6.52 -4.25
C ALA A 7 -16.08 -5.59 -5.39
N MET A 8 -15.41 -4.45 -5.58
CA MET A 8 -15.70 -3.56 -6.73
C MET A 8 -15.30 -4.18 -8.06
N LEU A 9 -14.16 -4.86 -8.14
CA LEU A 9 -13.70 -5.55 -9.34
C LEU A 9 -14.61 -6.74 -9.67
N ASP A 10 -15.03 -7.49 -8.64
CA ASP A 10 -15.95 -8.61 -8.77
C ASP A 10 -17.31 -8.15 -9.29
N SER A 11 -17.82 -7.02 -8.76
CA SER A 11 -19.07 -6.41 -9.23
C SER A 11 -18.96 -5.95 -10.68
N ARG A 12 -17.89 -5.26 -11.05
CA ARG A 12 -17.62 -4.86 -12.43
C ARG A 12 -17.54 -6.06 -13.36
N TRP A 13 -16.79 -7.09 -13.00
CA TRP A 13 -16.68 -8.32 -13.76
C TRP A 13 -18.06 -8.97 -14.02
N PHE A 14 -18.94 -8.95 -13.03
CA PHE A 14 -20.31 -9.45 -13.16
C PHE A 14 -21.15 -8.59 -14.10
N PHE A 15 -21.17 -7.27 -13.90
CA PHE A 15 -22.03 -6.37 -14.67
C PHE A 15 -21.61 -6.21 -16.13
N TYR A 16 -20.32 -6.32 -16.41
CA TYR A 16 -19.79 -6.18 -17.78
C TYR A 16 -19.58 -7.53 -18.50
N GLY A 17 -20.34 -8.53 -18.12
CA GLY A 17 -20.41 -9.81 -18.86
C GLY A 17 -19.14 -10.66 -18.74
N LYS A 18 -18.50 -10.63 -17.57
CA LYS A 18 -17.33 -11.46 -17.24
C LYS A 18 -16.07 -11.16 -18.06
N LYS A 19 -15.95 -9.94 -18.57
CA LYS A 19 -14.75 -9.48 -19.28
C LYS A 19 -14.18 -8.26 -18.54
N LEU A 20 -13.02 -8.45 -17.92
CA LEU A 20 -12.18 -7.33 -17.50
C LEU A 20 -11.17 -7.06 -18.62
N THR A 21 -11.55 -6.23 -19.57
CA THR A 21 -10.65 -5.78 -20.65
C THR A 21 -9.91 -4.52 -20.22
N SER A 22 -8.80 -4.20 -20.89
CA SER A 22 -8.10 -2.93 -20.70
C SER A 22 -8.99 -1.70 -20.94
N GLU A 23 -10.02 -1.85 -21.79
CA GLU A 23 -11.03 -0.85 -22.10
C GLU A 23 -11.95 -0.52 -20.91
N MET A 24 -12.01 -1.37 -19.90
CA MET A 24 -12.78 -1.15 -18.68
C MET A 24 -11.97 -0.42 -17.58
N ARG A 25 -10.73 -0.10 -17.85
CA ARG A 25 -9.93 0.76 -16.99
C ARG A 25 -10.34 2.21 -17.29
N GLU A 26 -10.98 2.84 -16.32
CA GLU A 26 -11.15 4.31 -16.33
C GLU A 26 -9.79 5.02 -16.13
N TYR A 27 -8.70 4.28 -16.14
CA TYR A 27 -7.35 4.72 -15.77
C TYR A 27 -6.29 4.01 -16.63
N PRO A 28 -5.21 4.70 -16.96
CA PRO A 28 -4.90 6.07 -16.59
C PRO A 28 -5.77 7.10 -17.33
N SER A 29 -6.20 8.16 -16.65
CA SER A 29 -6.79 9.35 -17.26
C SER A 29 -5.92 10.59 -16.96
N VAL A 30 -6.22 11.70 -17.61
CA VAL A 30 -5.45 12.94 -17.39
C VAL A 30 -5.45 13.37 -15.91
N GLY A 31 -6.57 13.24 -15.21
CA GLY A 31 -6.67 13.61 -13.78
C GLY A 31 -6.31 12.49 -12.81
N TYR A 32 -6.13 11.25 -13.29
CA TYR A 32 -5.83 10.09 -12.43
C TYR A 32 -4.70 9.27 -13.00
N ASN A 33 -3.48 9.67 -12.66
CA ASN A 33 -2.26 9.11 -13.23
C ASN A 33 -1.05 9.39 -12.33
N ILE A 34 0.11 8.86 -12.72
CA ILE A 34 1.40 9.18 -12.12
C ILE A 34 2.25 9.90 -13.17
N TYR A 35 2.79 11.05 -12.80
CA TYR A 35 3.59 11.89 -13.65
C TYR A 35 5.00 12.07 -13.10
N TYR A 36 5.99 12.23 -14.00
CA TYR A 36 7.37 12.44 -13.63
C TYR A 36 7.70 13.93 -13.49
N THR A 37 8.37 14.27 -12.41
CA THR A 37 8.89 15.61 -12.12
C THR A 37 10.14 15.92 -12.94
N LYS A 38 10.61 17.18 -12.87
CA LYS A 38 11.82 17.65 -13.56
C LYS A 38 13.08 16.85 -13.19
N ASP A 39 13.18 16.40 -11.96
CA ASP A 39 14.29 15.61 -11.40
C ASP A 39 14.06 14.09 -11.46
N GLY A 40 13.03 13.64 -12.22
CA GLY A 40 12.74 12.22 -12.46
C GLY A 40 12.06 11.50 -11.31
N ARG A 41 11.61 12.21 -10.28
CA ARG A 41 10.74 11.66 -9.24
C ARG A 41 9.30 11.62 -9.75
N MET A 42 8.36 11.17 -8.93
CA MET A 42 6.97 10.97 -9.33
C MET A 42 6.00 11.73 -8.43
N VAL A 43 4.91 12.21 -9.03
CA VAL A 43 3.75 12.78 -8.37
C VAL A 43 2.51 12.02 -8.82
N SER A 44 1.70 11.60 -7.87
CA SER A 44 0.45 10.88 -8.10
C SER A 44 -0.71 11.86 -8.13
N PHE A 45 -1.49 11.83 -9.19
CA PHE A 45 -2.76 12.54 -9.34
C PHE A 45 -3.89 11.57 -9.07
N GLY A 46 -4.66 11.84 -8.03
CA GLY A 46 -5.85 11.10 -7.63
C GLY A 46 -7.13 11.94 -7.80
N LEU A 47 -7.13 12.85 -8.75
CA LEU A 47 -8.29 13.70 -9.03
C LEU A 47 -9.34 12.90 -9.79
N TYR A 48 -10.47 12.70 -9.17
CA TYR A 48 -11.61 11.99 -9.74
C TYR A 48 -12.86 12.87 -9.80
N GLU A 49 -12.97 13.79 -8.87
CA GLU A 49 -14.08 14.71 -8.72
C GLU A 49 -13.81 16.01 -9.49
N HIS A 50 -14.80 16.44 -10.27
CA HIS A 50 -14.69 17.63 -11.11
C HIS A 50 -14.42 18.91 -10.33
N ASN A 51 -14.91 19.05 -9.08
CA ASN A 51 -14.65 20.23 -8.27
C ASN A 51 -13.17 20.40 -7.92
N TYR A 52 -12.48 19.33 -7.54
CA TYR A 52 -11.04 19.37 -7.27
C TYR A 52 -10.20 19.55 -8.54
N TRP A 53 -10.63 18.90 -9.63
CA TRP A 53 -9.99 19.09 -10.92
C TRP A 53 -10.08 20.53 -11.42
N ASN A 54 -11.29 21.13 -11.36
CA ASN A 54 -11.49 22.50 -11.79
C ASN A 54 -10.67 23.49 -10.94
N GLN A 55 -10.65 23.28 -9.62
CA GLN A 55 -9.82 24.08 -8.71
C GLN A 55 -8.33 23.94 -9.04
N PHE A 56 -7.87 22.73 -9.33
CA PHE A 56 -6.50 22.53 -9.79
C PHE A 56 -6.22 23.27 -11.12
N CYS A 57 -7.13 23.17 -12.08
CA CYS A 57 -7.01 23.87 -13.35
C CYS A 57 -6.97 25.40 -13.18
N ASP A 58 -7.73 25.95 -12.24
CA ASP A 58 -7.69 27.38 -11.89
C ASP A 58 -6.32 27.75 -11.31
N ASP A 59 -5.82 26.97 -10.36
CA ASP A 59 -4.54 27.23 -9.69
C ASP A 59 -3.34 27.17 -10.64
N ILE A 60 -3.43 26.38 -11.71
CA ILE A 60 -2.42 26.33 -12.77
C ILE A 60 -2.73 27.25 -13.95
N ASN A 61 -3.81 28.05 -13.88
CA ASN A 61 -4.28 28.96 -14.93
C ASN A 61 -4.58 28.25 -16.28
N ARG A 62 -5.23 27.07 -16.21
CA ARG A 62 -5.59 26.24 -17.37
C ARG A 62 -7.07 25.83 -17.34
N PRO A 63 -8.03 26.80 -17.36
CA PRO A 63 -9.47 26.47 -17.36
C PRO A 63 -9.92 25.74 -18.63
N ASP A 64 -9.12 25.76 -19.69
CA ASP A 64 -9.33 24.98 -20.90
C ASP A 64 -9.36 23.45 -20.66
N LEU A 65 -8.78 22.98 -19.55
CA LEU A 65 -8.71 21.56 -19.18
C LEU A 65 -9.92 21.05 -18.35
N TYR A 66 -10.89 21.88 -17.97
CA TYR A 66 -11.97 21.49 -17.05
C TYR A 66 -12.70 20.21 -17.44
N ASN A 67 -13.00 20.02 -18.71
CA ASN A 67 -13.76 18.86 -19.19
C ASN A 67 -12.92 17.64 -19.51
N MET A 68 -11.59 17.71 -19.29
CA MET A 68 -10.64 16.70 -19.73
C MET A 68 -10.17 15.76 -18.61
N LEU A 69 -10.79 15.84 -17.42
CA LEU A 69 -10.46 15.06 -16.24
C LEU A 69 -10.36 13.55 -16.51
N LYS A 70 -11.34 13.02 -17.25
CA LYS A 70 -11.48 11.58 -17.49
C LYS A 70 -10.95 11.12 -18.83
N ASP A 71 -10.48 12.03 -19.66
CA ASP A 71 -9.89 11.68 -20.95
C ASP A 71 -8.64 10.82 -20.73
N THR A 72 -8.50 9.78 -21.52
CA THR A 72 -7.26 8.99 -21.53
C THR A 72 -6.17 9.69 -22.34
N PRO A 73 -4.91 9.33 -22.15
CA PRO A 73 -3.81 9.87 -22.96
C PRO A 73 -4.01 9.67 -24.47
N GLU A 74 -4.69 8.59 -24.86
CA GLU A 74 -4.98 8.27 -26.27
C GLU A 74 -6.13 9.10 -26.84
N GLU A 75 -7.15 9.38 -26.03
CA GLU A 75 -8.32 10.18 -26.42
C GLU A 75 -7.97 11.67 -26.52
N ASN A 76 -7.14 12.14 -25.58
CA ASN A 76 -6.74 13.55 -25.53
C ASN A 76 -5.25 13.72 -25.23
N PRO A 77 -4.37 13.40 -26.19
CA PRO A 77 -2.92 13.53 -26.02
C PRO A 77 -2.49 14.97 -25.68
N THR A 78 -3.18 15.98 -26.20
CA THR A 78 -2.85 17.39 -25.93
C THR A 78 -3.04 17.76 -24.46
N ALA A 79 -4.15 17.33 -23.84
CA ALA A 79 -4.38 17.54 -22.41
C ALA A 79 -3.37 16.75 -21.56
N TYR A 80 -3.11 15.51 -21.94
CA TYR A 80 -2.11 14.68 -21.26
C TYR A 80 -0.71 15.30 -21.30
N GLU A 81 -0.26 15.72 -22.49
CA GLU A 81 1.05 16.38 -22.67
C GLU A 81 1.14 17.68 -21.87
N ALA A 82 0.08 18.47 -21.82
CA ALA A 82 0.04 19.70 -21.03
C ALA A 82 0.27 19.44 -19.52
N ILE A 83 -0.30 18.37 -18.97
CA ILE A 83 -0.05 17.97 -17.58
C ILE A 83 1.36 17.40 -17.41
N VAL A 84 1.85 16.60 -18.37
CA VAL A 84 3.23 16.10 -18.36
C VAL A 84 4.24 17.27 -18.32
N GLU A 85 4.06 18.27 -19.16
CA GLU A 85 4.93 19.47 -19.20
C GLU A 85 4.85 20.27 -17.91
N LEU A 86 3.64 20.46 -17.38
CA LEU A 86 3.43 21.13 -16.10
C LEU A 86 4.18 20.41 -14.98
N VAL A 87 4.02 19.08 -14.86
CA VAL A 87 4.66 18.32 -13.78
C VAL A 87 6.18 18.33 -13.94
N LYS A 88 6.69 18.24 -15.15
CA LYS A 88 8.12 18.36 -15.48
C LYS A 88 8.68 19.78 -15.29
N SER A 89 7.87 20.80 -15.13
CA SER A 89 8.36 22.17 -14.93
C SER A 89 8.96 22.38 -13.53
N LYS A 90 8.60 21.54 -12.55
CA LYS A 90 9.02 21.62 -11.14
C LYS A 90 9.76 20.37 -10.71
N THR A 91 10.66 20.52 -9.74
CA THR A 91 11.26 19.40 -9.00
C THR A 91 10.27 18.78 -8.03
N TYR A 92 10.62 17.62 -7.49
CA TYR A 92 9.81 16.95 -6.48
C TYR A 92 9.58 17.82 -5.25
N ASP A 93 10.63 18.46 -4.73
CA ASP A 93 10.52 19.32 -3.55
C ASP A 93 9.68 20.57 -3.83
N GLU A 94 9.83 21.19 -5.02
CA GLU A 94 8.97 22.29 -5.45
C GLU A 94 7.50 21.89 -5.56
N TRP A 95 7.20 20.62 -5.88
CA TRP A 95 5.84 20.09 -5.84
C TRP A 95 5.34 19.87 -4.41
N ILE A 96 6.16 19.37 -3.47
CA ILE A 96 5.80 19.27 -2.05
C ILE A 96 5.39 20.63 -1.51
N ASP A 97 6.22 21.64 -1.73
CA ASP A 97 5.96 23.01 -1.26
C ASP A 97 4.68 23.58 -1.88
N TRP A 98 4.49 23.40 -3.19
CA TRP A 98 3.32 23.93 -3.89
C TRP A 98 2.02 23.23 -3.47
N LEU A 99 2.07 21.97 -3.06
CA LEU A 99 0.91 21.18 -2.63
C LEU A 99 0.56 21.36 -1.15
N ALA A 100 1.43 21.94 -0.34
CA ALA A 100 1.32 21.94 1.12
C ALA A 100 0.00 22.52 1.66
N ASP A 101 -0.59 23.49 0.96
CA ASP A 101 -1.85 24.14 1.33
C ASP A 101 -3.01 23.85 0.38
N LYS A 102 -2.85 22.88 -0.52
CA LYS A 102 -3.83 22.56 -1.55
C LYS A 102 -4.80 21.47 -1.11
N PRO A 103 -6.12 21.61 -1.40
CA PRO A 103 -7.15 20.68 -0.89
C PRO A 103 -7.41 19.46 -1.78
N TYR A 104 -6.71 19.30 -2.88
CA TYR A 104 -6.98 18.23 -3.84
C TYR A 104 -6.04 17.03 -3.69
N ALA A 105 -6.50 15.87 -4.18
CA ALA A 105 -5.80 14.61 -4.06
C ALA A 105 -4.64 14.49 -5.08
N ILE A 106 -3.61 15.30 -4.86
CA ILE A 106 -2.32 15.18 -5.55
C ILE A 106 -1.26 15.00 -4.47
N ALA A 107 -0.38 14.02 -4.62
CA ALA A 107 0.65 13.76 -3.64
C ALA A 107 1.97 13.33 -4.30
N PRO A 108 3.12 13.80 -3.79
CA PRO A 108 4.41 13.26 -4.18
C PRO A 108 4.50 11.77 -3.83
N CYS A 109 5.07 10.95 -4.74
CA CYS A 109 5.26 9.53 -4.49
C CYS A 109 6.52 9.30 -3.65
N LEU A 110 6.35 8.75 -2.47
CA LEU A 110 7.46 8.37 -1.60
C LEU A 110 8.16 7.12 -2.12
N ASN A 111 9.47 7.06 -1.97
CA ASN A 111 10.18 5.79 -2.07
C ASN A 111 9.96 4.95 -0.81
N LYS A 112 10.44 3.69 -0.82
CA LYS A 112 10.22 2.77 0.31
C LYS A 112 10.80 3.27 1.63
N THR A 113 11.99 3.87 1.60
CA THR A 113 12.64 4.39 2.80
C THR A 113 11.88 5.58 3.37
N GLU A 114 11.55 6.55 2.54
CA GLU A 114 10.74 7.72 2.92
C GLU A 114 9.37 7.32 3.48
N ALA A 115 8.71 6.32 2.86
CA ALA A 115 7.43 5.82 3.35
C ALA A 115 7.53 5.15 4.72
N ILE A 116 8.61 4.42 4.99
CA ILE A 116 8.89 3.80 6.29
C ILE A 116 9.16 4.88 7.33
N GLU A 117 10.02 5.84 7.03
CA GLU A 117 10.38 6.95 7.94
C GLU A 117 9.15 7.77 8.31
N LEU A 118 8.36 8.17 7.32
CA LEU A 118 7.09 8.88 7.55
C LEU A 118 6.09 8.05 8.37
N ALA A 119 5.97 6.75 8.09
CA ALA A 119 5.08 5.87 8.85
C ALA A 119 5.53 5.72 10.31
N MET A 120 6.82 5.63 10.56
CA MET A 120 7.39 5.57 11.93
C MET A 120 7.17 6.88 12.71
N GLU A 121 7.29 8.02 12.04
CA GLU A 121 7.05 9.33 12.63
C GLU A 121 5.57 9.56 12.95
N THR A 122 4.70 9.29 11.98
CA THR A 122 3.27 9.62 12.07
C THR A 122 2.44 8.53 12.76
N ASN A 123 2.86 7.27 12.67
CA ASN A 123 2.15 6.10 13.20
C ASN A 123 3.09 5.08 13.85
N PRO A 124 3.83 5.43 14.90
CA PRO A 124 4.84 4.55 15.51
C PRO A 124 4.26 3.27 16.12
N HIS A 125 2.93 3.23 16.37
CA HIS A 125 2.24 2.02 16.81
C HIS A 125 1.99 1.01 15.69
N MET A 126 2.03 1.46 14.43
CA MET A 126 1.79 0.62 13.25
C MET A 126 3.07 0.03 12.68
N LEU A 127 4.18 0.73 12.82
CA LEU A 127 5.47 0.34 12.26
C LEU A 127 6.57 0.83 13.20
N ASN A 128 7.37 -0.09 13.74
CA ASN A 128 8.49 0.27 14.60
C ASN A 128 9.53 -0.86 14.63
N TYR A 129 10.70 -0.54 15.15
CA TYR A 129 11.73 -1.53 15.42
C TYR A 129 11.44 -2.27 16.72
N VAL A 130 11.65 -3.59 16.68
CA VAL A 130 11.55 -4.50 17.82
C VAL A 130 12.85 -5.26 17.96
N ASP A 131 13.38 -5.35 19.17
CA ASP A 131 14.57 -6.10 19.47
C ASP A 131 14.22 -7.55 19.83
N PHE A 132 14.77 -8.47 19.08
CA PHE A 132 14.63 -9.90 19.32
C PHE A 132 15.97 -10.47 19.80
N PRO A 133 16.03 -11.17 20.96
CA PRO A 133 17.25 -11.68 21.53
C PRO A 133 18.10 -12.55 20.58
N ARG A 134 17.46 -13.37 19.74
CA ARG A 134 18.15 -14.27 18.80
C ARG A 134 18.42 -13.65 17.42
N PHE A 135 17.57 -12.73 16.97
CA PHE A 135 17.59 -12.22 15.58
C PHE A 135 18.07 -10.78 15.48
N GLY A 136 18.24 -10.10 16.62
CA GLY A 136 18.56 -8.68 16.65
C GLY A 136 17.36 -7.79 16.34
N THR A 137 17.63 -6.55 16.02
CA THR A 137 16.61 -5.54 15.74
C THR A 137 15.97 -5.76 14.37
N ALA A 138 14.64 -5.85 14.31
CA ALA A 138 13.88 -6.00 13.08
C ALA A 138 12.73 -5.02 13.00
N LEU A 139 12.48 -4.47 11.80
CA LEU A 139 11.32 -3.64 11.53
C LEU A 139 10.07 -4.53 11.51
N GLN A 140 9.10 -4.21 12.34
CA GLN A 140 7.83 -4.94 12.46
C GLN A 140 6.64 -4.06 12.15
N THR A 141 5.65 -4.66 11.49
CA THR A 141 4.34 -4.03 11.27
C THR A 141 3.32 -4.59 12.25
N ASN A 142 2.46 -3.70 12.73
CA ASN A 142 1.33 -4.07 13.57
C ASN A 142 0.06 -4.25 12.75
N THR A 143 -1.00 -4.78 13.38
CA THR A 143 -2.31 -4.84 12.75
C THR A 143 -2.91 -3.43 12.62
N PRO A 144 -3.54 -3.08 11.49
CA PRO A 144 -4.18 -1.78 11.31
C PRO A 144 -5.48 -1.63 12.10
N HIS A 145 -5.95 -2.71 12.73
CA HIS A 145 -7.23 -2.71 13.43
C HIS A 145 -7.02 -2.40 14.92
N ALA A 146 -7.76 -1.41 15.41
CA ALA A 146 -7.97 -1.17 16.83
C ALA A 146 -9.45 -1.40 17.14
N ILE A 147 -9.75 -2.31 18.07
CA ILE A 147 -11.12 -2.60 18.53
C ILE A 147 -11.25 -2.09 19.95
N GLY A 148 -11.89 -0.93 20.12
CA GLY A 148 -11.96 -0.25 21.41
C GLY A 148 -10.57 0.12 21.91
N GLU A 149 -10.24 -0.30 23.13
CA GLU A 149 -8.92 -0.11 23.76
C GLU A 149 -7.91 -1.22 23.39
N MET A 150 -8.36 -2.27 22.70
CA MET A 150 -7.49 -3.39 22.30
C MET A 150 -6.61 -2.98 21.13
N ARG A 151 -5.37 -2.68 21.44
CA ARG A 151 -4.29 -2.47 20.46
C ARG A 151 -3.19 -3.49 20.72
N SER A 152 -2.74 -4.18 19.69
CA SER A 152 -1.55 -5.01 19.83
C SER A 152 -0.33 -4.11 20.10
N ASN A 153 0.51 -4.54 21.01
CA ASN A 153 1.78 -3.87 21.33
C ASN A 153 2.92 -4.56 20.59
N LEU A 154 3.58 -3.87 19.67
CA LEU A 154 4.72 -4.42 18.93
C LEU A 154 5.87 -4.88 19.85
N GLN A 155 6.06 -4.23 21.01
CA GLN A 155 7.10 -4.62 21.96
C GLN A 155 6.83 -5.96 22.66
N GLU A 156 5.62 -6.48 22.55
CA GLU A 156 5.22 -7.81 23.02
C GLU A 156 5.30 -8.88 21.91
N ALA A 157 5.81 -8.52 20.73
CA ALA A 157 6.00 -9.46 19.63
C ALA A 157 6.97 -10.57 20.04
N LYS A 158 6.52 -11.82 19.84
CA LYS A 158 7.36 -12.98 20.12
C LYS A 158 8.31 -13.26 18.97
N GLU A 159 9.48 -13.78 19.30
CA GLU A 159 10.38 -14.27 18.29
C GLU A 159 9.75 -15.39 17.45
N PRO A 160 10.09 -15.47 16.16
CA PRO A 160 9.76 -16.65 15.37
C PRO A 160 10.33 -17.91 15.98
N ALA A 161 9.54 -18.96 16.05
CA ALA A 161 9.98 -20.25 16.56
C ALA A 161 11.01 -20.88 15.60
N GLU A 162 12.00 -21.57 16.14
CA GLU A 162 12.89 -22.41 15.33
C GLU A 162 12.15 -23.66 14.82
N LEU A 163 12.68 -24.25 13.75
CA LEU A 163 12.09 -25.45 13.18
C LEU A 163 12.11 -26.60 14.19
N GLY A 164 10.94 -27.01 14.64
CA GLY A 164 10.75 -28.08 15.62
C GLY A 164 10.69 -27.64 17.09
N GLU A 165 10.89 -26.36 17.39
CA GLU A 165 10.85 -25.83 18.76
C GLU A 165 9.51 -26.07 19.45
N SER A 166 8.40 -25.89 18.74
CA SER A 166 7.05 -26.06 19.28
C SER A 166 6.43 -27.43 19.00
N THR A 167 7.15 -28.35 18.34
CA THR A 167 6.57 -29.62 17.88
C THR A 167 6.02 -30.44 19.04
N ARG A 168 6.78 -30.62 20.12
CA ARG A 168 6.35 -31.41 21.28
C ARG A 168 5.14 -30.79 21.96
N SER A 169 5.17 -29.49 22.25
CA SER A 169 4.08 -28.79 22.93
C SER A 169 2.78 -28.81 22.11
N VAL A 170 2.88 -28.67 20.78
CA VAL A 170 1.71 -28.74 19.89
C VAL A 170 1.12 -30.15 19.85
N LEU A 171 1.96 -31.19 19.73
CA LEU A 171 1.48 -32.57 19.72
C LEU A 171 0.84 -32.97 21.05
N THR A 172 1.43 -32.57 22.17
CA THR A 172 0.84 -32.78 23.50
C THR A 172 -0.50 -32.07 23.64
N TRP A 173 -0.60 -30.82 23.17
CA TRP A 173 -1.86 -30.06 23.14
C TRP A 173 -2.94 -30.73 22.29
N LEU A 174 -2.53 -31.40 21.19
CA LEU A 174 -3.44 -32.20 20.34
C LEU A 174 -3.81 -33.56 20.94
N GLY A 175 -3.28 -33.92 22.12
CA GLY A 175 -3.61 -35.14 22.86
C GLY A 175 -2.71 -36.33 22.57
N ALA A 176 -1.58 -36.13 21.84
CA ALA A 176 -0.63 -37.21 21.62
C ALA A 176 0.13 -37.56 22.91
N SER A 177 0.29 -38.86 23.20
CA SER A 177 1.10 -39.33 24.32
C SER A 177 2.61 -39.17 24.04
N GLU A 178 3.43 -39.20 25.07
CA GLU A 178 4.90 -39.15 24.95
C GLU A 178 5.46 -40.31 24.13
N GLU A 179 4.87 -41.51 24.23
CA GLU A 179 5.21 -42.67 23.43
C GLU A 179 4.92 -42.44 21.94
N GLU A 180 3.76 -41.86 21.61
CA GLU A 180 3.41 -41.54 20.23
C GLU A 180 4.33 -40.47 19.66
N ILE A 181 4.66 -39.44 20.43
CA ILE A 181 5.57 -38.37 20.02
C ILE A 181 6.96 -38.95 19.77
N ALA A 182 7.46 -39.83 20.67
CA ALA A 182 8.77 -40.50 20.51
C ALA A 182 8.79 -41.35 19.23
N ALA A 183 7.74 -42.13 18.96
CA ALA A 183 7.64 -42.92 17.74
C ALA A 183 7.57 -42.06 16.47
N MET A 184 6.94 -40.86 16.51
CA MET A 184 6.95 -39.93 15.41
C MET A 184 8.33 -39.34 15.13
N ILE A 185 9.10 -39.05 16.18
CA ILE A 185 10.49 -38.57 16.07
C ILE A 185 11.38 -39.66 15.49
N GLU A 186 11.31 -40.90 16.01
CA GLU A 186 12.13 -42.03 15.60
C GLU A 186 11.95 -42.35 14.10
N ARG A 187 10.73 -42.34 13.59
CA ARG A 187 10.44 -42.57 12.17
C ARG A 187 10.65 -41.33 11.29
N GLY A 188 11.09 -40.20 11.85
CA GLY A 188 11.38 -38.98 11.11
C GLY A 188 10.12 -38.22 10.60
N ALA A 189 8.92 -38.54 11.16
CA ALA A 189 7.69 -37.87 10.78
C ALA A 189 7.60 -36.44 11.30
N VAL A 190 8.28 -36.16 12.41
CA VAL A 190 8.39 -34.80 12.99
C VAL A 190 9.84 -34.54 13.43
N LYS A 191 10.19 -33.24 13.48
CA LYS A 191 11.44 -32.78 14.03
C LYS A 191 11.18 -32.05 15.34
N VAL A 192 12.01 -32.33 16.33
CA VAL A 192 12.03 -31.61 17.60
C VAL A 192 13.37 -30.92 17.73
N ASN A 193 13.37 -29.63 18.04
CA ASN A 193 14.60 -28.93 18.39
C ASN A 193 15.06 -29.37 19.78
N LYS A 194 16.37 -29.50 19.99
CA LYS A 194 16.93 -29.93 21.26
C LYS A 194 16.95 -28.80 22.28
#